data_fd5f6c3a38ccd44e1f1e65d82e79f5d8
#
_entry.id   fd5f6c3a38ccd44e1f1e65d82e79f5d8
#
_cell.length_a   1.000
_cell.length_b   1.000
_cell.length_c   1.000
_cell.angle_alpha   90.00
_cell.angle_beta   90.00
_cell.angle_gamma   90.00
#
_symmetry.space_group_name_H-M   'P 1'
#
loop_
_entity.id
_entity.type
_entity.pdbx_description
1 polymer ?
#
loop_
_entity_poly.entity_id
_entity_poly.type
_entity_poly.pdbx_seq_one_letter_code
_entity_poly.pdbx_strand_id
1 'polypeptide(L)'
;MSDGLAERMKLYESAEAGRRLMPLLPALARLDGRAFGSFTRNLARPFDERLSRLMIETCVTLVTETGSTVGYTQSDEITLAWVPEAFDSQIFFDGRVQKMCSGLAALATAHFARRLPAFLPTEFAERVPTFDCRVWNVPTLEEAANVLVWRELDATKNSIAMAARAHYPHAAVHGKSGAEMQELLFQKGVNWNDYPAFFKRGTYVRRLKEARPFTASELEALPPKHAARANPALVVERIACAPEELPPIVRVTNRAGVLFRGEAPRADFT
;
A
#
# COMPACT_ATOMS: atom_id res chain seq x y z
N MET A 1 -42.64 28.72 10.40
CA MET A 1 -42.01 27.67 11.20
C MET A 1 -41.16 26.85 10.23
N SER A 2 -39.88 27.17 10.12
CA SER A 2 -38.98 26.24 9.43
C SER A 2 -38.93 24.99 10.29
N ASP A 3 -39.63 23.99 9.86
CA ASP A 3 -39.64 22.68 10.47
C ASP A 3 -38.18 22.26 10.53
N GLY A 4 -37.65 21.89 11.68
CA GLY A 4 -36.26 21.46 11.89
C GLY A 4 -35.90 20.16 11.14
N LEU A 5 -36.48 19.97 9.95
CA LEU A 5 -36.30 18.80 9.09
C LEU A 5 -34.82 18.57 8.76
N ALA A 6 -34.14 19.63 8.31
CA ALA A 6 -32.74 19.50 7.95
C ALA A 6 -31.85 19.16 9.16
N GLU A 7 -32.12 19.73 10.33
CA GLU A 7 -31.42 19.45 11.58
C GLU A 7 -31.69 18.02 12.04
N ARG A 8 -32.96 17.59 11.99
CA ARG A 8 -33.35 16.23 12.34
C ARG A 8 -32.72 15.19 11.40
N MET A 9 -32.72 15.44 10.09
CA MET A 9 -32.09 14.53 9.13
C MET A 9 -30.55 14.46 9.33
N LYS A 10 -29.89 15.61 9.59
CA LYS A 10 -28.46 15.65 9.94
C LYS A 10 -28.15 14.90 11.23
N LEU A 11 -29.06 14.94 12.22
CA LEU A 11 -28.90 14.18 13.45
C LEU A 11 -28.89 12.66 13.17
N TYR A 12 -29.85 12.18 12.37
CA TYR A 12 -29.92 10.77 12.00
C TYR A 12 -28.69 10.34 11.19
N GLU A 13 -28.27 11.13 10.21
CA GLU A 13 -27.06 10.89 9.43
C GLU A 13 -25.81 10.84 10.34
N SER A 14 -25.65 11.79 11.25
CA SER A 14 -24.47 11.87 12.11
C SER A 14 -24.41 10.77 13.15
N ALA A 15 -25.55 10.24 13.60
CA ALA A 15 -25.60 9.13 14.54
C ALA A 15 -24.92 7.87 13.99
N GLU A 16 -25.06 7.61 12.68
CA GLU A 16 -24.45 6.43 12.03
C GLU A 16 -23.08 6.76 11.41
N ALA A 17 -22.85 8.00 10.94
CA ALA A 17 -21.63 8.41 10.26
C ALA A 17 -20.57 9.04 11.18
N GLY A 18 -20.87 9.21 12.47
CA GLY A 18 -20.07 10.00 13.41
C GLY A 18 -18.77 9.35 13.90
N ARG A 19 -18.56 8.06 13.65
CA ARG A 19 -17.37 7.34 14.14
C ARG A 19 -16.08 7.91 13.56
N ARG A 20 -15.14 8.25 14.46
CA ARG A 20 -13.79 8.71 14.11
C ARG A 20 -12.74 7.82 14.75
N LEU A 21 -11.57 7.75 14.11
CA LEU A 21 -10.37 7.22 14.71
C LEU A 21 -9.89 8.11 15.84
N MET A 22 -9.22 7.53 16.83
CA MET A 22 -8.64 8.28 17.94
C MET A 22 -7.45 9.12 17.46
N PRO A 23 -7.40 10.43 17.76
CA PRO A 23 -6.25 11.26 17.48
C PRO A 23 -4.98 10.73 18.18
N LEU A 24 -3.81 11.09 17.66
CA LEU A 24 -2.48 10.70 18.18
C LEU A 24 -2.15 9.22 18.13
N LEU A 25 -3.12 8.34 17.91
CA LEU A 25 -2.83 6.93 17.68
C LEU A 25 -2.53 6.67 16.20
N PRO A 26 -1.58 5.78 15.88
CA PRO A 26 -1.37 5.36 14.50
C PRO A 26 -2.68 4.83 13.91
N ALA A 27 -2.99 5.30 12.71
CA ALA A 27 -4.15 4.88 11.95
C ALA A 27 -3.71 4.01 10.78
N LEU A 28 -4.47 2.97 10.51
CA LEU A 28 -4.22 2.01 9.46
C LEU A 28 -5.44 1.85 8.56
N ALA A 29 -5.18 1.59 7.30
CA ALA A 29 -6.18 1.15 6.34
C ALA A 29 -5.67 -0.07 5.59
N ARG A 30 -6.56 -1.03 5.33
CA ARG A 30 -6.30 -2.15 4.43
C ARG A 30 -7.36 -2.19 3.36
N LEU A 31 -6.91 -2.12 2.12
CA LEU A 31 -7.71 -2.27 0.93
C LEU A 31 -7.49 -3.68 0.37
N ASP A 32 -8.54 -4.29 -0.11
CA ASP A 32 -8.52 -5.65 -0.66
C ASP A 32 -9.29 -5.69 -1.98
N GLY A 33 -8.73 -6.35 -2.97
CA GLY A 33 -9.34 -6.45 -4.28
C GLY A 33 -10.49 -7.47 -4.29
N ARG A 34 -11.70 -7.02 -4.57
CA ARG A 34 -12.89 -7.89 -4.63
C ARG A 34 -12.86 -8.81 -5.84
N ALA A 35 -13.00 -10.11 -5.60
CA ALA A 35 -13.04 -11.14 -6.65
C ALA A 35 -11.82 -11.15 -7.60
N PHE A 36 -10.64 -10.72 -7.12
CA PHE A 36 -9.42 -10.64 -7.93
C PHE A 36 -8.98 -11.99 -8.48
N GLY A 37 -9.31 -13.11 -7.83
CA GLY A 37 -9.09 -14.43 -8.41
C GLY A 37 -9.79 -14.64 -9.75
N SER A 38 -10.99 -14.07 -9.94
CA SER A 38 -11.69 -14.05 -11.23
C SER A 38 -11.12 -13.00 -12.18
N PHE A 39 -10.79 -11.81 -11.66
CA PHE A 39 -10.19 -10.74 -12.44
C PHE A 39 -8.86 -11.18 -13.06
N THR A 40 -7.98 -11.84 -12.30
CA THR A 40 -6.64 -12.27 -12.72
C THR A 40 -6.60 -13.58 -13.51
N ARG A 41 -7.76 -14.15 -13.83
CA ARG A 41 -7.82 -15.35 -14.67
C ARG A 41 -7.16 -15.09 -16.03
N ASN A 42 -6.27 -15.98 -16.43
CA ASN A 42 -5.46 -15.89 -17.65
C ASN A 42 -4.25 -14.94 -17.57
N LEU A 43 -3.92 -14.37 -16.42
CA LEU A 43 -2.62 -13.74 -16.21
C LEU A 43 -1.54 -14.79 -15.96
N ALA A 44 -0.28 -14.38 -16.11
CA ALA A 44 0.89 -15.24 -15.85
C ALA A 44 0.91 -15.79 -14.43
N ARG A 45 1.45 -17.00 -14.28
CA ARG A 45 1.59 -17.71 -13.00
C ARG A 45 3.07 -17.99 -12.72
N PRO A 46 3.50 -17.95 -11.46
CA PRO A 46 2.76 -17.72 -10.21
C PRO A 46 2.33 -16.26 -10.00
N PHE A 47 2.88 -15.29 -10.71
CA PHE A 47 2.51 -13.87 -10.66
C PHE A 47 2.60 -13.28 -12.07
N ASP A 48 1.96 -12.11 -12.25
CA ASP A 48 2.10 -11.28 -13.45
C ASP A 48 2.74 -9.96 -13.05
N GLU A 49 3.94 -9.69 -13.58
CA GLU A 49 4.71 -8.50 -13.25
C GLU A 49 3.98 -7.19 -13.59
N ARG A 50 3.17 -7.20 -14.65
CA ARG A 50 2.39 -6.04 -15.08
C ARG A 50 1.33 -5.67 -14.05
N LEU A 51 0.64 -6.68 -13.49
CA LEU A 51 -0.31 -6.48 -12.41
C LEU A 51 0.40 -5.97 -11.15
N SER A 52 1.55 -6.54 -10.80
CA SER A 52 2.33 -6.10 -9.64
C SER A 52 2.76 -4.63 -9.77
N ARG A 53 3.23 -4.23 -10.95
CA ARG A 53 3.58 -2.83 -11.24
C ARG A 53 2.37 -1.89 -11.12
N LEU A 54 1.21 -2.29 -11.63
CA LEU A 54 -0.03 -1.52 -11.49
C LEU A 54 -0.46 -1.36 -10.04
N MET A 55 -0.34 -2.42 -9.23
CA MET A 55 -0.62 -2.37 -7.78
C MET A 55 0.36 -1.45 -7.05
N ILE A 56 1.66 -1.50 -7.40
CA ILE A 56 2.67 -0.59 -6.84
C ILE A 56 2.35 0.86 -7.19
N GLU A 57 2.03 1.15 -8.47
CA GLU A 57 1.64 2.50 -8.90
C GLU A 57 0.38 2.99 -8.17
N THR A 58 -0.59 2.11 -7.97
CA THR A 58 -1.81 2.42 -7.20
C THR A 58 -1.46 2.74 -5.74
N CYS A 59 -0.57 1.98 -5.12
CA CYS A 59 -0.09 2.24 -3.76
C CYS A 59 0.63 3.59 -3.67
N VAL A 60 1.52 3.92 -4.61
CA VAL A 60 2.20 5.23 -4.68
C VAL A 60 1.20 6.37 -4.76
N THR A 61 0.19 6.25 -5.62
CA THR A 61 -0.87 7.26 -5.73
C THR A 61 -1.63 7.43 -4.44
N LEU A 62 -2.02 6.34 -3.79
CA LEU A 62 -2.72 6.40 -2.50
C LEU A 62 -1.86 7.06 -1.42
N VAL A 63 -0.59 6.70 -1.30
CA VAL A 63 0.34 7.35 -0.34
C VAL A 63 0.44 8.84 -0.60
N THR A 64 0.56 9.23 -1.87
CA THR A 64 0.71 10.64 -2.28
C THR A 64 -0.55 11.44 -1.99
N GLU A 65 -1.72 10.96 -2.41
CA GLU A 65 -2.96 11.72 -2.32
C GLU A 65 -3.56 11.74 -0.92
N THR A 66 -3.29 10.72 -0.10
CA THR A 66 -3.85 10.62 1.26
C THR A 66 -2.90 11.09 2.35
N GLY A 67 -1.63 11.36 1.99
CA GLY A 67 -0.61 11.77 2.95
C GLY A 67 -0.24 10.67 3.95
N SER A 68 -0.49 9.39 3.65
CA SER A 68 -0.05 8.30 4.53
C SER A 68 1.47 8.28 4.64
N THR A 69 1.98 7.91 5.81
CA THR A 69 3.42 7.86 6.11
C THR A 69 4.09 6.73 5.32
N VAL A 70 3.41 5.60 5.20
CA VAL A 70 3.87 4.44 4.46
C VAL A 70 2.68 3.71 3.83
N GLY A 71 2.90 3.14 2.65
CA GLY A 71 2.07 2.15 2.01
C GLY A 71 2.83 0.84 1.87
N TYR A 72 2.11 -0.26 1.84
CA TYR A 72 2.61 -1.58 1.56
C TYR A 72 1.63 -2.29 0.62
N THR A 73 2.13 -2.94 -0.41
CA THR A 73 1.28 -3.69 -1.34
C THR A 73 1.85 -5.07 -1.63
N GLN A 74 0.95 -6.03 -1.71
CA GLN A 74 1.24 -7.39 -2.12
C GLN A 74 0.00 -8.00 -2.79
N SER A 75 0.18 -8.77 -3.87
CA SER A 75 -0.95 -9.32 -4.64
C SER A 75 -1.99 -8.24 -4.97
N ASP A 76 -3.21 -8.35 -4.49
CA ASP A 76 -4.34 -7.44 -4.65
C ASP A 76 -4.64 -6.62 -3.38
N GLU A 77 -3.72 -6.62 -2.42
CA GLU A 77 -3.88 -5.91 -1.16
C GLU A 77 -2.98 -4.67 -1.07
N ILE A 78 -3.49 -3.60 -0.49
CA ILE A 78 -2.73 -2.40 -0.12
C ILE A 78 -3.02 -2.08 1.34
N THR A 79 -1.96 -1.92 2.14
CA THR A 79 -2.04 -1.43 3.51
C THR A 79 -1.40 -0.05 3.61
N LEU A 80 -2.11 0.91 4.20
CA LEU A 80 -1.62 2.27 4.44
C LEU A 80 -1.52 2.54 5.94
N ALA A 81 -0.53 3.32 6.35
CA ALA A 81 -0.41 3.77 7.74
C ALA A 81 -0.17 5.28 7.83
N TRP A 82 -0.85 5.93 8.73
CA TRP A 82 -0.65 7.32 9.15
C TRP A 82 -0.14 7.33 10.58
N VAL A 83 0.98 8.01 10.78
CA VAL A 83 1.59 8.18 12.09
C VAL A 83 1.51 9.67 12.45
N PRO A 84 0.52 10.10 13.25
CA PRO A 84 0.42 11.47 13.69
C PRO A 84 1.54 11.81 14.66
N GLU A 85 2.23 12.95 14.43
CA GLU A 85 3.31 13.44 15.29
C GLU A 85 2.81 14.44 16.34
N ALA A 86 1.69 15.11 16.05
CA ALA A 86 1.08 16.13 16.91
C ALA A 86 -0.44 16.06 16.84
N PHE A 87 -1.12 16.72 17.78
CA PHE A 87 -2.58 16.70 17.87
C PHE A 87 -3.27 17.32 16.64
N ASP A 88 -2.63 18.26 16.00
CA ASP A 88 -3.06 18.92 14.78
C ASP A 88 -2.60 18.21 13.49
N SER A 89 -1.92 17.07 13.62
CA SER A 89 -1.54 16.25 12.47
C SER A 89 -2.78 15.83 11.70
N GLN A 90 -2.82 16.19 10.43
CA GLN A 90 -3.94 15.85 9.55
C GLN A 90 -3.80 14.40 9.08
N ILE A 91 -4.84 13.62 9.34
CA ILE A 91 -5.03 12.31 8.71
C ILE A 91 -6.17 12.39 7.70
N PHE A 92 -6.16 11.53 6.71
CA PHE A 92 -7.13 11.52 5.63
C PHE A 92 -8.57 11.59 6.15
N PHE A 93 -9.37 12.55 5.67
CA PHE A 93 -10.73 12.84 6.12
C PHE A 93 -10.90 13.01 7.64
N ASP A 94 -9.93 13.57 8.35
CA ASP A 94 -9.95 13.73 9.81
C ASP A 94 -10.27 12.44 10.59
N GLY A 95 -9.85 11.31 10.10
CA GLY A 95 -10.12 10.01 10.72
C GLY A 95 -11.59 9.57 10.71
N ARG A 96 -12.46 10.18 9.91
CA ARG A 96 -13.88 9.75 9.77
C ARG A 96 -13.94 8.38 9.10
N VAL A 97 -14.26 7.35 9.85
CA VAL A 97 -14.15 5.95 9.45
C VAL A 97 -14.89 5.66 8.13
N GLN A 98 -16.14 6.07 8.00
CA GLN A 98 -16.93 5.83 6.78
C GLN A 98 -16.35 6.56 5.57
N LYS A 99 -15.91 7.82 5.74
CA LYS A 99 -15.30 8.60 4.65
C LYS A 99 -13.94 8.03 4.25
N MET A 100 -13.13 7.60 5.21
CA MET A 100 -11.87 6.92 4.91
C MET A 100 -12.10 5.63 4.13
N CYS A 101 -12.99 4.75 4.61
CA CYS A 101 -13.27 3.48 3.92
C CYS A 101 -13.77 3.71 2.49
N SER A 102 -14.79 4.55 2.31
CA SER A 102 -15.37 4.81 0.99
C SER A 102 -14.40 5.57 0.07
N GLY A 103 -13.72 6.59 0.58
CA GLY A 103 -12.79 7.41 -0.19
C GLY A 103 -11.57 6.63 -0.66
N LEU A 104 -10.96 5.83 0.23
CA LEU A 104 -9.80 5.00 -0.12
C LEU A 104 -10.16 3.92 -1.14
N ALA A 105 -11.29 3.22 -0.95
CA ALA A 105 -11.76 2.22 -1.89
C ALA A 105 -12.08 2.83 -3.26
N ALA A 106 -12.70 4.01 -3.30
CA ALA A 106 -13.00 4.74 -4.52
C ALA A 106 -11.72 5.20 -5.25
N LEU A 107 -10.75 5.79 -4.52
CA LEU A 107 -9.47 6.23 -5.08
C LEU A 107 -8.68 5.06 -5.68
N ALA A 108 -8.55 3.96 -4.94
CA ALA A 108 -7.88 2.76 -5.43
C ALA A 108 -8.56 2.21 -6.69
N THR A 109 -9.87 2.05 -6.67
CA THR A 109 -10.66 1.57 -7.81
C THR A 109 -10.51 2.47 -9.02
N ALA A 110 -10.67 3.78 -8.85
CA ALA A 110 -10.60 4.74 -9.95
C ALA A 110 -9.20 4.81 -10.56
N HIS A 111 -8.14 4.85 -9.71
CA HIS A 111 -6.76 4.88 -10.20
C HIS A 111 -6.42 3.58 -10.94
N PHE A 112 -6.66 2.43 -10.31
CA PHE A 112 -6.38 1.12 -10.89
C PHE A 112 -7.10 0.94 -12.23
N ALA A 113 -8.41 1.21 -12.29
CA ALA A 113 -9.20 1.09 -13.52
C ALA A 113 -8.70 2.02 -14.65
N ARG A 114 -8.37 3.27 -14.31
CA ARG A 114 -7.84 4.24 -15.28
C ARG A 114 -6.49 3.81 -15.85
N ARG A 115 -5.64 3.21 -15.03
CA ARG A 115 -4.27 2.81 -15.42
C ARG A 115 -4.20 1.43 -16.05
N LEU A 116 -5.20 0.60 -15.80
CA LEU A 116 -5.27 -0.79 -16.27
C LEU A 116 -4.90 -0.99 -17.76
N PRO A 117 -5.42 -0.19 -18.73
CA PRO A 117 -5.09 -0.38 -20.14
C PRO A 117 -3.61 -0.14 -20.50
N ALA A 118 -2.86 0.56 -19.64
CA ALA A 118 -1.43 0.79 -19.84
C ALA A 118 -0.56 -0.41 -19.40
N PHE A 119 -1.12 -1.31 -18.59
CA PHE A 119 -0.39 -2.44 -18.01
C PHE A 119 -0.86 -3.80 -18.54
N LEU A 120 -2.17 -3.98 -18.70
CA LEU A 120 -2.77 -5.26 -19.05
C LEU A 120 -3.49 -5.18 -20.41
N PRO A 121 -3.68 -6.32 -21.10
CA PRO A 121 -4.42 -6.36 -22.35
C PRO A 121 -5.83 -5.77 -22.23
N THR A 122 -6.34 -5.23 -23.35
CA THR A 122 -7.63 -4.51 -23.40
C THR A 122 -8.82 -5.33 -22.89
N GLU A 123 -8.79 -6.66 -23.04
CA GLU A 123 -9.81 -7.58 -22.52
C GLU A 123 -10.00 -7.50 -20.99
N PHE A 124 -8.99 -7.03 -20.26
CA PHE A 124 -9.08 -6.81 -18.82
C PHE A 124 -9.79 -5.51 -18.46
N ALA A 125 -9.86 -4.53 -19.36
CA ALA A 125 -10.53 -3.26 -19.11
C ALA A 125 -12.05 -3.42 -18.92
N GLU A 126 -12.64 -4.46 -19.48
CA GLU A 126 -14.07 -4.80 -19.31
C GLU A 126 -14.36 -5.45 -17.94
N ARG A 127 -13.32 -5.97 -17.27
CA ARG A 127 -13.42 -6.54 -15.94
C ARG A 127 -13.21 -5.45 -14.93
N VAL A 128 -14.25 -4.83 -14.42
CA VAL A 128 -14.15 -3.70 -13.49
C VAL A 128 -13.67 -4.21 -12.11
N PRO A 129 -12.37 -4.11 -11.79
CA PRO A 129 -11.87 -4.45 -10.47
C PRO A 129 -12.35 -3.40 -9.48
N THR A 130 -12.79 -3.85 -8.31
CA THR A 130 -13.17 -2.95 -7.22
C THR A 130 -12.41 -3.33 -5.97
N PHE A 131 -12.18 -2.34 -5.11
CA PHE A 131 -11.54 -2.54 -3.81
C PHE A 131 -12.55 -2.30 -2.70
N ASP A 132 -12.46 -3.06 -1.62
CA ASP A 132 -13.04 -2.68 -0.34
C ASP A 132 -11.96 -2.12 0.59
N CYS A 133 -12.38 -1.51 1.71
CA CYS A 133 -11.45 -0.91 2.64
C CYS A 133 -11.96 -1.03 4.08
N ARG A 134 -11.04 -1.25 5.00
CA ARG A 134 -11.26 -1.18 6.44
C ARG A 134 -10.19 -0.33 7.10
N VAL A 135 -10.58 0.44 8.13
CA VAL A 135 -9.68 1.35 8.84
C VAL A 135 -9.78 1.13 10.35
N TRP A 136 -8.67 1.29 11.05
CA TRP A 136 -8.59 1.13 12.51
C TRP A 136 -7.38 1.88 13.09
N ASN A 137 -7.37 2.08 14.41
CA ASN A 137 -6.17 2.47 15.15
C ASN A 137 -5.48 1.26 15.77
N VAL A 138 -4.20 1.46 16.07
CA VAL A 138 -3.42 0.60 16.95
C VAL A 138 -2.82 1.43 18.09
N PRO A 139 -2.51 0.83 19.25
CA PRO A 139 -2.14 1.59 20.44
C PRO A 139 -0.75 2.22 20.39
N THR A 140 0.18 1.67 19.61
CA THR A 140 1.57 2.11 19.57
C THR A 140 2.13 2.10 18.15
N LEU A 141 3.27 2.78 17.98
CA LEU A 141 4.03 2.78 16.73
C LEU A 141 4.58 1.39 16.39
N GLU A 142 4.99 0.63 17.40
CA GLU A 142 5.45 -0.75 17.25
C GLU A 142 4.33 -1.65 16.74
N GLU A 143 3.09 -1.47 17.24
CA GLU A 143 1.94 -2.22 16.75
C GLU A 143 1.58 -1.84 15.30
N ALA A 144 1.78 -0.59 14.91
CA ALA A 144 1.64 -0.20 13.51
C ALA A 144 2.69 -0.91 12.62
N ALA A 145 3.94 -1.00 13.09
CA ALA A 145 4.97 -1.79 12.40
C ALA A 145 4.62 -3.29 12.37
N ASN A 146 4.09 -3.83 13.46
CA ASN A 146 3.67 -5.24 13.54
C ASN A 146 2.54 -5.58 12.56
N VAL A 147 1.63 -4.64 12.27
CA VAL A 147 0.63 -4.85 11.21
C VAL A 147 1.32 -5.07 9.86
N LEU A 148 2.31 -4.27 9.52
CA LEU A 148 3.04 -4.41 8.25
C LEU A 148 3.88 -5.70 8.21
N VAL A 149 4.53 -6.06 9.32
CA VAL A 149 5.21 -7.38 9.47
C VAL A 149 4.24 -8.53 9.25
N TRP A 150 3.06 -8.47 9.86
CA TRP A 150 2.03 -9.48 9.68
C TRP A 150 1.65 -9.63 8.21
N ARG A 151 1.49 -8.53 7.47
CA ARG A 151 1.16 -8.57 6.04
C ARG A 151 2.31 -9.12 5.19
N GLU A 152 3.56 -8.77 5.51
CA GLU A 152 4.74 -9.30 4.83
C GLU A 152 4.89 -10.82 5.05
N LEU A 153 4.64 -11.30 6.27
CA LEU A 153 4.66 -12.73 6.58
C LEU A 153 3.56 -13.50 5.82
N ASP A 154 2.37 -12.89 5.71
CA ASP A 154 1.27 -13.47 4.93
C ASP A 154 1.59 -13.48 3.43
N ALA A 155 2.19 -12.42 2.89
CA ALA A 155 2.69 -12.36 1.51
C ALA A 155 3.71 -13.49 1.24
N THR A 156 4.65 -13.68 2.16
CA THR A 156 5.66 -14.75 2.07
C THR A 156 5.00 -16.13 2.00
N LYS A 157 4.08 -16.41 2.91
CA LYS A 157 3.33 -17.67 2.94
C LYS A 157 2.53 -17.88 1.65
N ASN A 158 1.81 -16.84 1.20
CA ASN A 158 0.97 -16.91 0.03
C ASN A 158 1.79 -17.08 -1.25
N SER A 159 2.94 -16.41 -1.39
CA SER A 159 3.81 -16.53 -2.57
C SER A 159 4.40 -17.94 -2.71
N ILE A 160 4.78 -18.61 -1.61
CA ILE A 160 5.21 -19.99 -1.63
C ILE A 160 4.08 -20.90 -2.15
N ALA A 161 2.88 -20.73 -1.62
CA ALA A 161 1.71 -21.50 -2.04
C ALA A 161 1.33 -21.22 -3.51
N MET A 162 1.42 -19.97 -3.97
CA MET A 162 1.17 -19.59 -5.37
C MET A 162 2.22 -20.21 -6.30
N ALA A 163 3.49 -20.17 -5.94
CA ALA A 163 4.57 -20.81 -6.70
C ALA A 163 4.33 -22.33 -6.80
N ALA A 164 4.03 -23.00 -5.68
CA ALA A 164 3.78 -24.44 -5.69
C ALA A 164 2.57 -24.80 -6.56
N ARG A 165 1.46 -24.04 -6.49
CA ARG A 165 0.26 -24.26 -7.32
C ARG A 165 0.46 -23.98 -8.81
N ALA A 166 1.47 -23.22 -9.19
CA ALA A 166 1.84 -23.03 -10.59
C ALA A 166 2.49 -24.27 -11.21
N HIS A 167 3.07 -25.15 -10.39
CA HIS A 167 3.80 -26.35 -10.82
C HIS A 167 3.12 -27.67 -10.46
N TYR A 168 2.17 -27.65 -9.52
CA TYR A 168 1.49 -28.84 -9.00
C TYR A 168 -0.02 -28.66 -8.93
N PRO A 169 -0.80 -29.71 -9.14
CA PRO A 169 -2.24 -29.68 -8.93
C PRO A 169 -2.57 -29.47 -7.46
N HIS A 170 -3.73 -28.87 -7.18
CA HIS A 170 -4.16 -28.52 -5.82
C HIS A 170 -4.04 -29.69 -4.83
N ALA A 171 -4.44 -30.91 -5.21
CA ALA A 171 -4.39 -32.09 -4.35
C ALA A 171 -2.96 -32.43 -3.88
N ALA A 172 -1.93 -32.13 -4.67
CA ALA A 172 -0.54 -32.41 -4.33
C ALA A 172 0.05 -31.43 -3.31
N VAL A 173 -0.53 -30.24 -3.18
CA VAL A 173 -0.04 -29.17 -2.27
C VAL A 173 -1.00 -28.93 -1.11
N HIS A 174 -2.20 -29.49 -1.13
CA HIS A 174 -3.18 -29.33 -0.06
C HIS A 174 -2.66 -29.90 1.26
N GLY A 175 -2.78 -29.12 2.34
CA GLY A 175 -2.34 -29.50 3.68
C GLY A 175 -0.84 -29.45 3.92
N LYS A 176 -0.02 -29.10 2.91
CA LYS A 176 1.44 -28.99 3.06
C LYS A 176 1.85 -27.67 3.69
N SER A 177 2.89 -27.74 4.50
CA SER A 177 3.59 -26.57 5.05
C SER A 177 4.37 -25.81 3.98
N GLY A 178 4.77 -24.57 4.29
CA GLY A 178 5.62 -23.77 3.39
C GLY A 178 6.96 -24.45 3.07
N ALA A 179 7.57 -25.13 4.05
CA ALA A 179 8.82 -25.87 3.84
C ALA A 179 8.63 -27.06 2.88
N GLU A 180 7.58 -27.86 3.06
CA GLU A 180 7.25 -28.96 2.15
C GLU A 180 6.95 -28.49 0.73
N MET A 181 6.26 -27.33 0.59
CA MET A 181 6.01 -26.75 -0.73
C MET A 181 7.28 -26.26 -1.40
N GLN A 182 8.22 -25.69 -0.65
CA GLN A 182 9.53 -25.29 -1.18
C GLN A 182 10.36 -26.50 -1.62
N GLU A 183 10.32 -27.61 -0.85
CA GLU A 183 10.96 -28.87 -1.24
C GLU A 183 10.37 -29.41 -2.56
N LEU A 184 9.06 -29.41 -2.70
CA LEU A 184 8.40 -29.79 -3.96
C LEU A 184 8.85 -28.91 -5.14
N LEU A 185 8.95 -27.59 -4.93
CA LEU A 185 9.44 -26.67 -5.94
C LEU A 185 10.89 -26.99 -6.33
N PHE A 186 11.74 -27.26 -5.35
CA PHE A 186 13.14 -27.61 -5.56
C PHE A 186 13.29 -28.89 -6.40
N GLN A 187 12.44 -29.90 -6.18
CA GLN A 187 12.40 -31.13 -7.01
C GLN A 187 12.02 -30.84 -8.47
N LYS A 188 11.41 -29.70 -8.77
CA LYS A 188 11.15 -29.21 -10.14
C LYS A 188 12.23 -28.28 -10.68
N GLY A 189 13.34 -28.10 -9.96
CA GLY A 189 14.39 -27.16 -10.32
C GLY A 189 14.02 -25.69 -10.08
N VAL A 190 12.98 -25.42 -9.27
CA VAL A 190 12.50 -24.07 -8.95
C VAL A 190 12.90 -23.73 -7.52
N ASN A 191 13.75 -22.73 -7.36
CA ASN A 191 14.08 -22.18 -6.04
C ASN A 191 13.19 -20.93 -5.79
N TRP A 192 12.32 -20.99 -4.75
CA TRP A 192 11.48 -19.86 -4.40
C TRP A 192 12.27 -18.59 -4.06
N ASN A 193 13.50 -18.72 -3.56
CA ASN A 193 14.36 -17.58 -3.24
C ASN A 193 14.76 -16.76 -4.47
N ASP A 194 14.73 -17.33 -5.67
CA ASP A 194 15.09 -16.66 -6.92
C ASP A 194 13.98 -15.76 -7.46
N TYR A 195 12.75 -15.87 -6.91
CA TYR A 195 11.67 -14.96 -7.29
C TYR A 195 11.93 -13.53 -6.76
N PRO A 196 11.44 -12.51 -7.48
CA PRO A 196 11.64 -11.12 -7.10
C PRO A 196 11.00 -10.79 -5.75
N ALA A 197 11.57 -9.79 -5.07
CA ALA A 197 11.15 -9.40 -3.72
C ALA A 197 9.67 -8.99 -3.67
N PHE A 198 9.18 -8.26 -4.66
CA PHE A 198 7.77 -7.83 -4.72
C PHE A 198 6.78 -9.01 -4.72
N PHE A 199 7.14 -10.13 -5.34
CA PHE A 199 6.32 -11.34 -5.30
C PHE A 199 6.44 -12.08 -3.96
N LYS A 200 7.67 -12.19 -3.45
CA LYS A 200 7.95 -12.94 -2.22
C LYS A 200 7.40 -12.26 -0.97
N ARG A 201 7.51 -10.93 -0.89
CA ARG A 201 7.29 -10.16 0.34
C ARG A 201 6.50 -8.87 0.14
N GLY A 202 6.08 -8.54 -1.09
CA GLY A 202 5.44 -7.26 -1.38
C GLY A 202 6.42 -6.11 -1.55
N THR A 203 5.88 -4.90 -1.64
CA THR A 203 6.64 -3.67 -1.86
C THR A 203 6.18 -2.60 -0.89
N TYR A 204 7.13 -1.92 -0.26
CA TYR A 204 6.88 -0.75 0.56
C TYR A 204 6.90 0.51 -0.29
N VAL A 205 6.07 1.48 0.04
CA VAL A 205 6.07 2.83 -0.52
C VAL A 205 6.19 3.80 0.64
N ARG A 206 7.31 4.51 0.74
CA ARG A 206 7.53 5.45 1.83
C ARG A 206 7.36 6.89 1.35
N ARG A 207 6.77 7.71 2.23
CA ARG A 207 6.67 9.15 2.07
C ARG A 207 7.81 9.80 2.84
N LEU A 208 8.86 10.18 2.11
CA LEU A 208 10.08 10.71 2.68
C LEU A 208 10.27 12.18 2.31
N LYS A 209 10.90 12.93 3.20
CA LYS A 209 11.39 14.26 2.89
C LYS A 209 12.71 14.15 2.14
N GLU A 210 12.78 14.75 0.98
CA GLU A 210 13.97 14.82 0.13
C GLU A 210 14.37 16.27 -0.07
N ALA A 211 15.61 16.59 0.28
CA ALA A 211 16.18 17.90 0.03
C ALA A 211 16.98 17.87 -1.28
N ARG A 212 16.46 18.52 -2.32
CA ARG A 212 17.10 18.56 -3.64
C ARG A 212 16.88 19.88 -4.38
N PRO A 213 17.72 20.22 -5.36
CA PRO A 213 17.43 21.31 -6.29
C PRO A 213 16.17 21.07 -7.10
N PHE A 214 15.64 22.12 -7.71
CA PHE A 214 14.56 21.99 -8.70
C PHE A 214 15.06 21.27 -9.94
N THR A 215 14.23 20.39 -10.52
CA THR A 215 14.48 19.84 -11.85
C THR A 215 14.23 20.88 -12.94
N ALA A 216 14.76 20.66 -14.14
CA ALA A 216 14.54 21.58 -15.26
C ALA A 216 13.06 21.82 -15.55
N SER A 217 12.25 20.76 -15.56
CA SER A 217 10.80 20.83 -15.79
C SER A 217 10.05 21.59 -14.69
N GLU A 218 10.49 21.44 -13.44
CA GLU A 218 9.93 22.19 -12.32
C GLU A 218 10.28 23.69 -12.42
N LEU A 219 11.52 24.01 -12.81
CA LEU A 219 11.93 25.41 -13.04
C LEU A 219 11.12 26.07 -14.16
N GLU A 220 10.85 25.34 -15.25
CA GLU A 220 10.01 25.83 -16.35
C GLU A 220 8.56 26.10 -15.92
N ALA A 221 8.02 25.30 -15.03
CA ALA A 221 6.65 25.47 -14.51
C ALA A 221 6.51 26.62 -13.50
N LEU A 222 7.63 27.14 -12.93
CA LEU A 222 7.58 28.22 -11.96
C LEU A 222 7.31 29.58 -12.62
N PRO A 223 6.68 30.53 -11.89
CA PRO A 223 6.54 31.92 -12.34
C PRO A 223 7.88 32.54 -12.73
N PRO A 224 7.93 33.44 -13.75
CA PRO A 224 9.19 34.02 -14.25
C PRO A 224 10.06 34.70 -13.18
N LYS A 225 9.43 35.26 -12.13
CA LYS A 225 10.10 35.96 -11.03
C LYS A 225 10.43 35.09 -9.84
N HIS A 226 10.25 33.78 -9.92
CA HIS A 226 10.52 32.88 -8.79
C HIS A 226 12.02 32.80 -8.49
N ALA A 227 12.42 32.89 -7.21
CA ALA A 227 13.82 32.92 -6.77
C ALA A 227 14.64 31.71 -7.29
N ALA A 228 14.03 30.53 -7.42
CA ALA A 228 14.70 29.35 -7.94
C ALA A 228 15.14 29.48 -9.41
N ARG A 229 14.51 30.37 -10.21
CA ARG A 229 14.96 30.63 -11.59
C ARG A 229 16.28 31.41 -11.63
N ALA A 230 16.50 32.28 -10.62
CA ALA A 230 17.75 33.00 -10.47
C ALA A 230 18.86 32.16 -9.80
N ASN A 231 18.48 31.15 -9.04
CA ASN A 231 19.38 30.20 -8.39
C ASN A 231 18.91 28.75 -8.60
N PRO A 232 19.25 28.11 -9.71
CA PRO A 232 18.87 26.71 -9.98
C PRO A 232 19.42 25.70 -8.97
N ALA A 233 20.47 26.05 -8.23
CA ALA A 233 21.04 25.21 -7.18
C ALA A 233 20.32 25.36 -5.82
N LEU A 234 19.26 26.18 -5.76
CA LEU A 234 18.47 26.34 -4.54
C LEU A 234 17.85 24.98 -4.14
N VAL A 235 18.32 24.47 -2.99
CA VAL A 235 17.81 23.23 -2.42
C VAL A 235 16.51 23.51 -1.69
N VAL A 236 15.50 22.71 -1.97
CA VAL A 236 14.20 22.77 -1.32
C VAL A 236 13.83 21.41 -0.76
N GLU A 237 13.20 21.40 0.40
CA GLU A 237 12.65 20.19 0.98
C GLU A 237 11.34 19.82 0.25
N ARG A 238 11.25 18.62 -0.22
CA ARG A 238 10.08 18.07 -0.92
C ARG A 238 9.67 16.75 -0.30
N ILE A 239 8.44 16.39 -0.55
CA ILE A 239 7.95 15.06 -0.20
C ILE A 239 8.03 14.20 -1.46
N ALA A 240 8.79 13.12 -1.37
CA ALA A 240 8.86 12.07 -2.38
C ALA A 240 8.11 10.83 -1.86
N CYS A 241 7.31 10.23 -2.74
CA CYS A 241 6.65 8.95 -2.49
C CYS A 241 7.17 7.96 -3.53
N ALA A 242 7.96 7.00 -3.11
CA ALA A 242 8.59 6.05 -4.02
C ALA A 242 8.52 4.62 -3.48
N PRO A 243 8.40 3.62 -4.37
CA PRO A 243 8.55 2.23 -3.98
C PRO A 243 9.98 1.98 -3.52
N GLU A 244 10.12 1.17 -2.49
CA GLU A 244 11.42 0.83 -1.91
C GLU A 244 11.47 -0.65 -1.58
N GLU A 245 12.59 -1.27 -1.94
CA GLU A 245 12.90 -2.64 -1.57
C GLU A 245 13.61 -2.65 -0.22
N LEU A 246 12.88 -3.02 0.83
CA LEU A 246 13.42 -3.18 2.17
C LEU A 246 13.85 -4.63 2.42
N PRO A 247 14.81 -4.87 3.33
CA PRO A 247 15.07 -6.22 3.82
C PRO A 247 13.82 -6.79 4.50
N PRO A 248 13.72 -8.11 4.71
CA PRO A 248 12.60 -8.70 5.43
C PRO A 248 12.40 -8.00 6.78
N ILE A 249 11.29 -7.26 6.92
CA ILE A 249 11.07 -6.38 8.09
C ILE A 249 10.95 -7.20 9.39
N VAL A 250 10.54 -8.45 9.29
CA VAL A 250 10.54 -9.37 10.45
C VAL A 250 11.94 -9.53 11.08
N ARG A 251 13.02 -9.37 10.31
CA ARG A 251 14.41 -9.46 10.76
C ARG A 251 15.03 -8.13 11.18
N VAL A 252 14.29 -7.03 11.04
CA VAL A 252 14.76 -5.70 11.38
C VAL A 252 14.40 -5.39 12.83
N THR A 253 15.38 -5.00 13.65
CA THR A 253 15.17 -4.72 15.08
C THR A 253 14.55 -3.34 15.33
N ASN A 254 14.87 -2.34 14.51
CA ASN A 254 14.34 -0.97 14.58
C ASN A 254 13.21 -0.72 13.56
N ARG A 255 12.26 -1.67 13.44
CA ARG A 255 11.19 -1.68 12.42
C ARG A 255 10.44 -0.36 12.31
N ALA A 256 9.99 0.17 13.45
CA ALA A 256 9.24 1.43 13.49
C ALA A 256 10.07 2.60 12.98
N GLY A 257 11.35 2.66 13.33
CA GLY A 257 12.30 3.67 12.81
C GLY A 257 12.47 3.58 11.31
N VAL A 258 12.65 2.35 10.78
CA VAL A 258 12.79 2.11 9.33
C VAL A 258 11.52 2.48 8.59
N LEU A 259 10.37 1.97 9.03
CA LEU A 259 9.11 2.13 8.30
C LEU A 259 8.56 3.57 8.35
N PHE A 260 8.68 4.25 9.50
CA PHE A 260 7.98 5.51 9.71
C PHE A 260 8.89 6.74 9.82
N ARG A 261 10.21 6.56 10.05
CA ARG A 261 11.15 7.67 10.26
C ARG A 261 12.31 7.72 9.26
N GLY A 262 12.37 6.75 8.33
CA GLY A 262 13.44 6.69 7.34
C GLY A 262 14.81 6.25 7.88
N GLU A 263 14.86 5.63 9.06
CA GLU A 263 16.11 5.10 9.61
C GLU A 263 16.65 3.95 8.74
N ALA A 264 17.98 3.81 8.74
CA ALA A 264 18.61 2.63 8.14
C ALA A 264 18.23 1.35 8.92
N PRO A 265 17.96 0.23 8.23
CA PRO A 265 17.60 -1.02 8.90
C PRO A 265 18.80 -1.59 9.70
N ARG A 266 18.53 -1.98 10.94
CA ARG A 266 19.44 -2.74 11.79
C ARG A 266 18.92 -4.17 11.82
N ALA A 267 19.60 -5.08 11.15
CA ALA A 267 19.20 -6.47 11.10
C ALA A 267 19.84 -7.27 12.24
N ASP A 268 19.07 -8.19 12.82
CA ASP A 268 19.61 -9.26 13.66
C ASP A 268 20.03 -10.40 12.72
N PHE A 269 21.32 -10.62 12.60
CA PHE A 269 21.91 -11.67 11.75
C PHE A 269 22.21 -12.95 12.54
N THR A 270 21.68 -13.06 13.79
CA THR A 270 21.83 -14.27 14.60
C THR A 270 20.82 -15.36 14.24
#